data_6c2a60a70c30f09b906bbe59375d94c0
#
_entry.id   6c2a60a70c30f09b906bbe59375d94c0
#
_cell.length_a   1.000
_cell.length_b   1.000
_cell.length_c   1.000
_cell.angle_alpha   90.00
_cell.angle_beta   90.00
_cell.angle_gamma   90.00
#
_symmetry.space_group_name_H-M   'P 1'
#
loop_
_entity.id
_entity.type
_entity.pdbx_description
1 polymer ?
#
loop_
_entity_poly.entity_id
_entity_poly.type
_entity_poly.pdbx_seq_one_letter_code
_entity_poly.pdbx_strand_id
1 'polypeptide(L)' 'MDFLPKDPAILVSSVNMLLRDEEFDSLESLCYAFSREPKEIKDSLLKYGFVWSERQKQFRPIGYDQ' A
#
# COMPACT_ATOMS: atom_id res chain seq x y z
N MET A 1 11.63 9.66 3.46
CA MET A 1 11.78 8.18 3.33
C MET A 1 12.27 7.88 1.93
N ASP A 2 13.43 7.24 1.83
CA ASP A 2 14.06 7.01 0.53
C ASP A 2 13.60 5.72 -0.13
N PHE A 3 13.04 4.81 0.64
CA PHE A 3 12.54 3.53 0.12
C PHE A 3 11.47 2.99 1.06
N LEU A 4 10.67 2.06 0.54
CA LEU A 4 9.59 1.48 1.33
C LEU A 4 10.13 0.39 2.25
N PRO A 5 9.60 0.27 3.48
CA PRO A 5 10.00 -0.79 4.40
C PRO A 5 9.73 -2.18 3.84
N LYS A 6 10.50 -3.17 4.27
CA LYS A 6 10.28 -4.56 3.88
C LYS A 6 9.31 -5.28 4.82
N ASP A 7 9.24 -4.84 6.08
CA ASP A 7 8.33 -5.44 7.05
C ASP A 7 6.88 -5.16 6.62
N PRO A 8 6.04 -6.20 6.46
CA PRO A 8 4.68 -5.98 5.94
C PRO A 8 3.82 -5.08 6.81
N ALA A 9 3.94 -5.17 8.13
CA ALA A 9 3.15 -4.31 9.01
C ALA A 9 3.55 -2.85 8.86
N ILE A 10 4.86 -2.58 8.77
CA ILE A 10 5.36 -1.23 8.59
C ILE A 10 5.07 -0.76 7.17
N LEU A 11 5.21 -1.66 6.20
CA LEU A 11 4.93 -1.34 4.80
C LEU A 11 3.48 -0.88 4.61
N VAL A 12 2.52 -1.63 5.13
CA VAL A 12 1.11 -1.27 4.97
C VAL A 12 0.79 0.05 5.65
N SER A 13 1.35 0.28 6.84
CA SER A 13 1.15 1.55 7.55
C SER A 13 1.74 2.72 6.78
N SER A 14 2.95 2.55 6.24
CA SER A 14 3.63 3.61 5.50
C SER A 14 2.88 3.96 4.22
N VAL A 15 2.45 2.95 3.46
CA VAL A 15 1.72 3.18 2.22
C VAL A 15 0.41 3.89 2.50
N ASN A 16 -0.35 3.40 3.50
CA ASN A 16 -1.64 4.01 3.84
C ASN A 16 -1.48 5.45 4.30
N MET A 17 -0.45 5.73 5.09
CA MET A 17 -0.18 7.08 5.56
C MET A 17 0.12 8.03 4.41
N LEU A 18 0.98 7.62 3.48
CA LEU A 18 1.35 8.45 2.34
C LEU A 18 0.15 8.75 1.44
N LEU A 19 -0.73 7.78 1.26
CA LEU A 19 -1.93 7.98 0.46
C LEU A 19 -2.95 8.85 1.18
N ARG A 20 -3.11 8.64 2.49
CA ARG A 20 -4.03 9.44 3.30
C ARG A 20 -3.61 10.91 3.33
N ASP A 21 -2.31 11.16 3.41
CA ASP A 21 -1.78 12.52 3.47
C ASP A 21 -1.68 13.17 2.09
N GLU A 22 -2.16 12.47 1.06
CA GLU A 22 -2.20 12.96 -0.32
C GLU A 22 -0.82 13.31 -0.87
N GLU A 23 0.22 12.61 -0.38
CA GLU A 23 1.55 12.72 -0.94
C GLU A 23 1.62 12.15 -2.36
N PHE A 24 0.72 11.22 -2.66
CA PHE A 24 0.62 10.60 -3.97
C PHE A 24 -0.85 10.45 -4.35
N ASP A 25 -1.14 10.59 -5.65
CA ASP A 25 -2.50 10.52 -6.16
C ASP A 25 -3.04 9.09 -6.25
N SER A 26 -2.14 8.12 -6.38
CA SER A 26 -2.53 6.74 -6.58
C SER A 26 -1.48 5.80 -6.02
N LEU A 27 -1.85 4.54 -5.84
CA LEU A 27 -0.90 3.52 -5.43
C LEU A 27 0.21 3.37 -6.47
N GLU A 28 -0.16 3.45 -7.75
CA GLU A 28 0.81 3.34 -8.84
C GLU A 28 1.89 4.42 -8.74
N SER A 29 1.48 5.68 -8.58
CA SER A 29 2.46 6.76 -8.52
C SER A 29 3.34 6.64 -7.28
N LEU A 30 2.78 6.20 -6.17
CA LEU A 30 3.54 5.95 -4.95
C LEU A 30 4.61 4.87 -5.20
N CYS A 31 4.20 3.74 -5.75
CA CYS A 31 5.11 2.61 -5.97
C CYS A 31 6.22 2.98 -6.93
N TYR A 32 5.89 3.66 -8.02
CA TYR A 32 6.92 4.05 -9.00
C TYR A 32 7.90 5.07 -8.42
N ALA A 33 7.44 5.94 -7.53
CA ALA A 33 8.32 6.89 -6.86
C ALA A 33 9.38 6.19 -6.01
N PHE A 34 9.07 4.99 -5.52
CA PHE A 34 9.99 4.19 -4.73
C PHE A 34 10.61 3.03 -5.52
N SER A 35 10.47 3.07 -6.84
CA SER A 35 11.02 2.04 -7.75
C SER A 35 10.48 0.64 -7.43
N ARG A 36 9.19 0.56 -7.11
CA ARG A 36 8.52 -0.71 -6.81
C ARG A 36 7.35 -0.92 -7.77
N GLU A 37 7.04 -2.17 -8.03
CA GLU A 37 5.90 -2.52 -8.87
C GLU A 37 4.62 -2.58 -8.03
N PRO A 38 3.53 -1.90 -8.45
CA PRO A 38 2.28 -1.95 -7.69
C PRO A 38 1.76 -3.36 -7.47
N LYS A 39 1.87 -4.22 -8.49
CA LYS A 39 1.43 -5.61 -8.37
C LYS A 39 2.22 -6.35 -7.30
N GLU A 40 3.52 -6.11 -7.24
CA GLU A 40 4.39 -6.72 -6.23
C GLU A 40 3.96 -6.33 -4.82
N ILE A 41 3.68 -5.04 -4.63
CA ILE A 41 3.24 -4.54 -3.32
C ILE A 41 1.90 -5.15 -2.95
N LYS A 42 0.94 -5.18 -3.88
CA LYS A 42 -0.37 -5.79 -3.62
C LYS A 42 -0.25 -7.27 -3.28
N ASP A 43 0.58 -8.01 -4.04
CA ASP A 43 0.75 -9.45 -3.81
C ASP A 43 1.44 -9.72 -2.48
N SER A 44 2.46 -8.93 -2.14
CA SER A 44 3.17 -9.07 -0.87
C SER A 44 2.24 -8.84 0.32
N LEU A 45 1.44 -7.79 0.25
CA LEU A 45 0.54 -7.47 1.36
C LEU A 45 -0.63 -8.45 1.45
N LEU A 46 -1.05 -8.99 0.33
CA LEU A 46 -2.10 -10.01 0.33
C LEU A 46 -1.67 -11.26 1.12
N LYS A 47 -0.41 -11.64 1.02
CA LYS A 47 0.13 -12.78 1.78
C LYS A 47 0.00 -12.57 3.29
N TYR A 48 -0.02 -11.33 3.73
CA TYR A 48 -0.10 -10.99 5.15
C TYR A 48 -1.49 -10.54 5.57
N GLY A 49 -2.49 -10.77 4.70
CA GLY A 49 -3.86 -10.53 5.05
C GLY A 49 -4.37 -9.13 4.75
N PHE A 50 -3.71 -8.39 3.89
CA PHE A 50 -4.15 -7.05 3.50
C PHE A 50 -4.49 -7.01 2.03
N VAL A 51 -5.62 -6.38 1.71
CA VAL A 51 -6.09 -6.25 0.34
C VAL A 51 -6.30 -4.78 0.00
N TRP A 52 -6.05 -4.42 -1.24
CA TRP A 52 -6.22 -3.05 -1.70
C TRP A 52 -7.69 -2.71 -1.85
N SER A 53 -8.11 -1.61 -1.22
CA SER A 53 -9.47 -1.09 -1.37
C SER A 53 -9.43 0.13 -2.29
N GLU A 54 -9.97 -0.03 -3.50
CA GLU A 54 -10.03 1.08 -4.47
C GLU A 54 -10.92 2.21 -3.95
N ARG A 55 -12.00 1.85 -3.27
CA ARG A 55 -12.94 2.83 -2.76
C ARG A 55 -12.31 3.74 -1.71
N GLN A 56 -11.50 3.15 -0.82
CA GLN A 56 -10.88 3.90 0.27
C GLN A 56 -9.48 4.38 -0.06
N LYS A 57 -8.90 3.87 -1.14
CA LYS A 57 -7.50 4.12 -1.52
C LYS A 57 -6.56 3.79 -0.35
N GLN A 58 -6.78 2.65 0.23
CA GLN A 58 -6.03 2.15 1.39
C GLN A 58 -5.92 0.64 1.31
N PHE A 59 -4.91 0.09 1.95
CA PHE A 59 -4.89 -1.35 2.21
C PHE A 59 -5.70 -1.62 3.48
N ARG A 60 -6.53 -2.66 3.43
CA ARG A 60 -7.39 -3.04 4.54
C ARG A 60 -7.25 -4.53 4.81
N PRO A 61 -7.49 -4.98 6.06
CA PRO A 61 -7.51 -6.41 6.33
C PRO A 61 -8.56 -7.11 5.46
N ILE A 62 -8.27 -8.34 5.05
CA ILE A 62 -9.19 -9.12 4.23
C ILE A 62 -10.53 -9.23 4.98
N GLY A 63 -11.61 -8.95 4.26
CA GLY A 63 -12.95 -8.99 4.85
C GLY A 63 -13.42 -7.69 5.45
N TYR A 64 -12.55 -6.71 5.61
CA TYR A 64 -12.91 -5.44 6.22
C TYR A 64 -13.95 -4.67 5.39
N ASP A 65 -13.79 -4.71 4.08
CA ASP A 65 -14.58 -3.88 3.16
C ASP A 65 -15.61 -4.72 2.39
N GLN A 66 -16.45 -5.43 3.12
CA GLN A 66 -17.49 -6.26 2.52
C GLN A 66 -18.89 -5.73 2.77
#